data_997ceb28647e0cf63fe038f0f133cb03
#
_entry.id   997ceb28647e0cf63fe038f0f133cb03
#
_cell.length_a   1.000
_cell.length_b   1.000
_cell.length_c   1.000
_cell.angle_alpha   90.00
_cell.angle_beta   90.00
_cell.angle_gamma   90.00
#
_symmetry.space_group_name_H-M   'P 1'
#
loop_
_entity.id
_entity.type
_entity.pdbx_description
1 polymer ?
#
loop_
_entity_poly.entity_id
_entity_poly.type
_entity_poly.pdbx_seq_one_letter_code
_entity_poly.pdbx_strand_id
1 'polypeptide(L)'
;MQPTTQLDKYLTAVHTTLDSPAFRLNASEDTLWKSEFIQLILCVHGLLTLADQAGKRVDFLEGVGVNGKIQDITSLITWMYDRLPELATDKPGQLTTNRLNRYANQGWGYFANGSFFTAEFNNELAFFIDDQRVYLNRQIRRAISEVEHAHYQRL
;
A
#
# COMPACT_ATOMS: atom_id res chain seq x y z
N MET A 1 -16.40 -24.83 -15.52
CA MET A 1 -15.42 -23.75 -15.26
C MET A 1 -16.13 -22.55 -14.66
N GLN A 2 -15.68 -22.12 -13.49
CA GLN A 2 -16.28 -20.96 -12.87
C GLN A 2 -15.67 -19.68 -13.43
N PRO A 3 -16.48 -18.64 -13.65
CA PRO A 3 -15.94 -17.38 -14.12
C PRO A 3 -14.99 -16.75 -13.10
N THR A 4 -13.97 -16.07 -13.58
CA THR A 4 -13.05 -15.32 -12.73
C THR A 4 -13.82 -14.17 -12.09
N THR A 5 -13.81 -14.12 -10.77
CA THR A 5 -14.50 -13.07 -10.03
C THR A 5 -13.70 -11.77 -10.08
N GLN A 6 -14.35 -10.65 -9.75
CA GLN A 6 -13.66 -9.37 -9.62
C GLN A 6 -12.58 -9.46 -8.53
N LEU A 7 -12.86 -10.18 -7.45
CA LEU A 7 -11.88 -10.38 -6.38
C LEU A 7 -10.64 -11.10 -6.89
N ASP A 8 -10.82 -12.17 -7.68
CA ASP A 8 -9.70 -12.92 -8.26
C ASP A 8 -8.84 -12.05 -9.16
N LYS A 9 -9.46 -11.14 -9.91
CA LYS A 9 -8.75 -10.21 -10.78
C LYS A 9 -7.85 -9.27 -9.96
N TYR A 10 -8.37 -8.74 -8.85
CA TYR A 10 -7.58 -7.89 -7.98
C TYR A 10 -6.47 -8.66 -7.27
N LEU A 11 -6.73 -9.91 -6.85
CA LEU A 11 -5.69 -10.75 -6.26
C LEU A 11 -4.55 -10.99 -7.24
N THR A 12 -4.89 -11.32 -8.49
CA THR A 12 -3.87 -11.49 -9.53
C THR A 12 -3.08 -10.20 -9.74
N ALA A 13 -3.77 -9.06 -9.80
CA ALA A 13 -3.13 -7.77 -10.03
C ALA A 13 -2.18 -7.39 -8.90
N VAL A 14 -2.56 -7.62 -7.63
CA VAL A 14 -1.68 -7.27 -6.50
C VAL A 14 -0.44 -8.17 -6.49
N HIS A 15 -0.58 -9.45 -6.78
CA HIS A 15 0.57 -10.35 -6.82
C HIS A 15 1.51 -10.01 -7.97
N THR A 16 0.97 -9.71 -9.13
CA THR A 16 1.78 -9.28 -10.28
C THR A 16 2.56 -8.01 -9.96
N THR A 17 1.90 -7.03 -9.34
CA THR A 17 2.54 -5.77 -8.96
C THR A 17 3.63 -6.00 -7.91
N LEU A 18 3.36 -6.84 -6.92
CA LEU A 18 4.33 -7.14 -5.85
C LEU A 18 5.58 -7.87 -6.36
N ASP A 19 5.52 -8.50 -7.52
CA ASP A 19 6.70 -9.14 -8.13
C ASP A 19 7.67 -8.11 -8.73
N SER A 20 7.28 -6.85 -8.81
CA SER A 20 8.16 -5.80 -9.32
C SER A 20 9.42 -5.66 -8.47
N PRO A 21 10.60 -5.42 -9.09
CA PRO A 21 11.83 -5.14 -8.34
C PRO A 21 11.72 -3.95 -7.39
N ALA A 22 10.77 -3.05 -7.61
CA ALA A 22 10.55 -1.88 -6.76
C ALA A 22 10.23 -2.26 -5.30
N PHE A 23 9.73 -3.49 -5.06
CA PHE A 23 9.33 -3.93 -3.73
C PHE A 23 10.37 -4.82 -3.06
N ARG A 24 11.60 -4.80 -3.55
CA ARG A 24 12.73 -5.47 -2.92
C ARG A 24 13.50 -4.49 -2.04
N LEU A 25 14.08 -4.98 -0.95
CA LEU A 25 14.84 -4.13 -0.03
C LEU A 25 16.01 -3.42 -0.71
N ASN A 26 16.60 -4.07 -1.71
CA ASN A 26 17.75 -3.52 -2.45
C ASN A 26 17.34 -2.87 -3.76
N ALA A 27 16.11 -2.40 -3.85
CA ALA A 27 15.60 -1.77 -5.06
C ALA A 27 16.40 -0.51 -5.41
N SER A 28 16.46 -0.22 -6.71
CA SER A 28 17.14 0.96 -7.24
C SER A 28 16.60 2.25 -6.64
N GLU A 29 17.48 3.25 -6.52
CA GLU A 29 17.12 4.58 -6.04
C GLU A 29 16.35 5.41 -7.08
N ASP A 30 16.15 4.88 -8.30
CA ASP A 30 15.40 5.63 -9.31
C ASP A 30 13.93 5.79 -8.89
N THR A 31 13.21 6.65 -9.64
CA THR A 31 11.84 7.04 -9.27
C THR A 31 10.77 6.08 -9.80
N LEU A 32 11.13 4.99 -10.47
CA LEU A 32 10.16 4.03 -11.02
C LEU A 32 9.32 3.39 -9.92
N TRP A 33 9.89 3.22 -8.73
CA TRP A 33 9.15 2.64 -7.61
C TRP A 33 7.88 3.42 -7.27
N LYS A 34 7.86 4.74 -7.53
CA LYS A 34 6.70 5.57 -7.22
C LYS A 34 5.49 5.15 -8.05
N SER A 35 5.69 4.94 -9.36
CA SER A 35 4.62 4.45 -10.23
C SER A 35 4.14 3.07 -9.81
N GLU A 36 5.07 2.19 -9.44
CA GLU A 36 4.74 0.84 -8.98
C GLU A 36 3.96 0.88 -7.67
N PHE A 37 4.34 1.76 -6.74
CA PHE A 37 3.60 1.89 -5.50
C PHE A 37 2.18 2.42 -5.73
N ILE A 38 2.02 3.41 -6.61
CA ILE A 38 0.70 3.91 -6.98
C ILE A 38 -0.16 2.78 -7.54
N GLN A 39 0.40 1.97 -8.44
CA GLN A 39 -0.29 0.82 -8.99
C GLN A 39 -0.69 -0.17 -7.90
N LEU A 40 0.20 -0.41 -6.94
CA LEU A 40 -0.09 -1.31 -5.82
C LEU A 40 -1.26 -0.79 -4.99
N ILE A 41 -1.27 0.51 -4.65
CA ILE A 41 -2.36 1.09 -3.86
C ILE A 41 -3.70 1.01 -4.61
N LEU A 42 -3.69 1.25 -5.92
CA LEU A 42 -4.90 1.09 -6.73
C LEU A 42 -5.48 -0.32 -6.61
N CYS A 43 -4.62 -1.33 -6.74
CA CYS A 43 -5.06 -2.72 -6.68
C CYS A 43 -5.47 -3.15 -5.27
N VAL A 44 -4.70 -2.77 -4.26
CA VAL A 44 -5.00 -3.12 -2.86
C VAL A 44 -6.29 -2.44 -2.42
N HIS A 45 -6.49 -1.18 -2.79
CA HIS A 45 -7.73 -0.48 -2.48
C HIS A 45 -8.94 -1.20 -3.07
N GLY A 46 -8.86 -1.61 -4.34
CA GLY A 46 -9.93 -2.36 -4.98
C GLY A 46 -10.22 -3.67 -4.25
N LEU A 47 -9.16 -4.38 -3.88
CA LEU A 47 -9.27 -5.65 -3.17
C LEU A 47 -9.95 -5.49 -1.81
N LEU A 48 -9.48 -4.51 -1.02
CA LEU A 48 -10.01 -4.29 0.34
C LEU A 48 -11.45 -3.75 0.29
N THR A 49 -11.79 -2.97 -0.72
CA THR A 49 -13.16 -2.47 -0.92
C THR A 49 -14.12 -3.64 -1.19
N LEU A 50 -13.72 -4.57 -2.05
CA LEU A 50 -14.55 -5.76 -2.33
C LEU A 50 -14.72 -6.64 -1.09
N ALA A 51 -13.65 -6.81 -0.31
CA ALA A 51 -13.72 -7.59 0.93
C ALA A 51 -14.70 -6.95 1.92
N ASP A 52 -14.65 -5.63 2.05
CA ASP A 52 -15.55 -4.89 2.94
C ASP A 52 -17.02 -5.05 2.47
N GLN A 53 -17.26 -4.90 1.16
CA GLN A 53 -18.60 -5.06 0.59
C GLN A 53 -19.15 -6.47 0.79
N ALA A 54 -18.27 -7.46 0.86
CA ALA A 54 -18.66 -8.87 1.11
C ALA A 54 -18.84 -9.17 2.59
N GLY A 55 -18.75 -8.17 3.48
CA GLY A 55 -18.86 -8.37 4.91
C GLY A 55 -17.63 -8.96 5.56
N LYS A 56 -16.49 -8.88 4.90
CA LYS A 56 -15.21 -9.46 5.37
C LYS A 56 -14.12 -8.39 5.39
N ARG A 57 -14.44 -7.27 6.01
CA ARG A 57 -13.51 -6.14 6.08
C ARG A 57 -12.22 -6.53 6.79
N VAL A 58 -11.09 -6.12 6.21
CA VAL A 58 -9.79 -6.24 6.85
C VAL A 58 -9.62 -5.02 7.75
N ASP A 59 -9.58 -5.21 9.05
CA ASP A 59 -9.70 -4.13 10.02
C ASP A 59 -8.62 -4.09 11.10
N PHE A 60 -7.47 -4.71 10.85
CA PHE A 60 -6.42 -4.68 11.86
C PHE A 60 -5.83 -3.27 12.03
N LEU A 61 -5.29 -3.04 13.23
CA LEU A 61 -4.80 -1.72 13.66
C LEU A 61 -3.28 -1.63 13.76
N GLU A 62 -2.57 -2.75 13.71
CA GLU A 62 -1.13 -2.79 13.91
C GLU A 62 -0.41 -1.91 12.90
N GLY A 63 0.39 -0.97 13.39
CA GLY A 63 1.14 -0.05 12.55
C GLY A 63 0.32 1.07 11.92
N VAL A 64 -1.00 1.09 12.15
CA VAL A 64 -1.88 2.11 11.59
C VAL A 64 -1.85 3.36 12.47
N GLY A 65 -1.60 4.52 11.85
CA GLY A 65 -1.69 5.81 12.54
C GLY A 65 -3.14 6.25 12.63
N VAL A 66 -3.85 5.79 13.64
CA VAL A 66 -5.28 6.05 13.80
C VAL A 66 -5.54 7.54 14.04
N ASN A 67 -6.51 8.08 13.29
CA ASN A 67 -6.99 9.46 13.49
C ASN A 67 -8.48 9.51 13.12
N GLY A 68 -9.05 10.69 12.98
CA GLY A 68 -10.48 10.85 12.69
C GLY A 68 -10.94 10.19 11.39
N LYS A 69 -10.05 10.04 10.41
CA LYS A 69 -10.38 9.46 9.10
C LYS A 69 -9.81 8.06 8.92
N ILE A 70 -8.76 7.73 9.63
CA ILE A 70 -8.07 6.45 9.52
C ILE A 70 -8.33 5.67 10.79
N GLN A 71 -9.10 4.57 10.66
CA GLN A 71 -9.52 3.77 11.80
C GLN A 71 -8.92 2.36 11.78
N ASP A 72 -8.47 1.90 10.63
CA ASP A 72 -7.90 0.56 10.44
C ASP A 72 -7.10 0.53 9.13
N ILE A 73 -6.58 -0.64 8.77
CA ILE A 73 -5.78 -0.77 7.53
C ILE A 73 -6.60 -0.43 6.29
N THR A 74 -7.86 -0.83 6.22
CA THR A 74 -8.70 -0.54 5.05
C THR A 74 -8.89 0.98 4.89
N SER A 75 -9.16 1.69 5.97
CA SER A 75 -9.27 3.16 5.88
C SER A 75 -7.92 3.84 5.61
N LEU A 76 -6.81 3.29 6.08
CA LEU A 76 -5.48 3.82 5.73
C LEU A 76 -5.24 3.73 4.21
N ILE A 77 -5.51 2.57 3.63
CA ILE A 77 -5.34 2.37 2.18
C ILE A 77 -6.30 3.28 1.41
N THR A 78 -7.53 3.45 1.87
CA THR A 78 -8.49 4.38 1.25
C THR A 78 -7.97 5.82 1.32
N TRP A 79 -7.42 6.22 2.48
CA TRP A 79 -6.84 7.55 2.63
C TRP A 79 -5.70 7.77 1.61
N MET A 80 -4.83 6.79 1.44
CA MET A 80 -3.75 6.87 0.46
C MET A 80 -4.28 6.91 -0.97
N TYR A 81 -5.25 6.05 -1.28
CA TYR A 81 -5.90 6.02 -2.59
C TYR A 81 -6.48 7.39 -2.95
N ASP A 82 -7.13 8.05 -2.00
CA ASP A 82 -7.75 9.36 -2.23
C ASP A 82 -6.73 10.45 -2.56
N ARG A 83 -5.45 10.26 -2.19
CA ARG A 83 -4.39 11.22 -2.48
C ARG A 83 -3.65 10.95 -3.78
N LEU A 84 -3.87 9.80 -4.41
CA LEU A 84 -3.14 9.46 -5.64
C LEU A 84 -3.27 10.51 -6.74
N PRO A 85 -4.45 11.10 -7.02
CA PRO A 85 -4.55 12.13 -8.04
C PRO A 85 -3.64 13.34 -7.77
N GLU A 86 -3.44 13.70 -6.51
CA GLU A 86 -2.57 14.82 -6.13
C GLU A 86 -1.10 14.49 -6.38
N LEU A 87 -0.71 13.24 -6.19
CA LEU A 87 0.66 12.80 -6.44
C LEU A 87 0.96 12.70 -7.93
N ALA A 88 -0.06 12.44 -8.73
CA ALA A 88 0.08 12.23 -10.17
C ALA A 88 0.00 13.52 -10.97
N THR A 89 -0.07 14.69 -10.31
CA THR A 89 -0.18 16.00 -11.00
C THR A 89 1.16 16.51 -11.50
N ASP A 90 2.25 15.82 -11.25
CA ASP A 90 3.56 16.18 -11.77
C ASP A 90 3.57 16.04 -13.30
N LYS A 91 4.64 16.53 -13.92
CA LYS A 91 4.75 16.52 -15.39
C LYS A 91 4.48 15.13 -15.95
N PRO A 92 3.76 15.02 -17.08
CA PRO A 92 3.47 13.73 -17.70
C PRO A 92 4.71 12.86 -17.82
N GLY A 93 4.60 11.61 -17.37
CA GLY A 93 5.69 10.64 -17.44
C GLY A 93 6.76 10.79 -16.35
N GLN A 94 6.61 11.76 -15.43
CA GLN A 94 7.58 11.97 -14.37
C GLN A 94 6.85 12.17 -13.04
N LEU A 95 7.07 11.23 -12.10
CA LEU A 95 6.58 11.38 -10.73
C LEU A 95 7.74 11.90 -9.90
N THR A 96 7.86 13.24 -9.84
CA THR A 96 8.92 13.90 -9.11
C THR A 96 8.46 14.44 -7.76
N THR A 97 7.22 14.16 -7.38
CA THR A 97 6.65 14.63 -6.11
C THR A 97 7.51 14.19 -4.93
N ASN A 98 7.69 15.08 -3.96
CA ASN A 98 8.37 14.76 -2.70
C ASN A 98 7.39 14.38 -1.59
N ARG A 99 6.10 14.23 -1.90
CA ARG A 99 5.08 13.79 -0.94
C ARG A 99 5.03 12.28 -0.78
N LEU A 100 5.58 11.53 -1.74
CA LEU A 100 5.65 10.08 -1.72
C LEU A 100 7.10 9.68 -1.46
N ASN A 101 7.34 8.99 -0.36
CA ASN A 101 8.67 8.63 0.08
C ASN A 101 8.74 7.16 0.48
N ARG A 102 9.94 6.60 0.50
CA ARG A 102 10.21 5.22 0.85
C ARG A 102 11.41 5.15 1.79
N TYR A 103 11.33 4.25 2.76
CA TYR A 103 12.45 4.00 3.66
C TYR A 103 12.56 2.51 3.93
N ALA A 104 13.78 1.98 3.85
CA ALA A 104 14.06 0.57 4.16
C ALA A 104 14.74 0.51 5.53
N ASN A 105 14.39 -0.50 6.30
CA ASN A 105 14.97 -0.75 7.62
C ASN A 105 14.53 0.26 8.68
N GLN A 106 15.13 0.12 9.87
CA GLN A 106 14.81 0.95 11.02
C GLN A 106 15.51 2.30 10.92
N GLY A 107 14.81 3.36 11.26
CA GLY A 107 15.38 4.70 11.26
C GLY A 107 14.35 5.79 11.43
N TRP A 108 14.83 7.03 11.49
CA TRP A 108 13.94 8.19 11.59
C TRP A 108 14.64 9.41 10.97
N GLY A 109 13.84 10.41 10.67
CA GLY A 109 14.38 11.65 10.10
C GLY A 109 13.28 12.52 9.52
N TYR A 110 13.68 13.37 8.58
CA TYR A 110 12.75 14.25 7.86
C TYR A 110 12.90 14.05 6.36
N PHE A 111 11.78 13.94 5.68
CA PHE A 111 11.80 13.90 4.22
C PHE A 111 11.94 15.32 3.64
N ALA A 112 12.19 15.39 2.34
CA ALA A 112 12.36 16.67 1.64
C ALA A 112 11.13 17.58 1.77
N ASN A 113 9.93 17.00 1.96
CA ASN A 113 8.71 17.77 2.15
C ASN A 113 8.53 18.29 3.58
N GLY A 114 9.51 18.05 4.47
CA GLY A 114 9.47 18.50 5.86
C GLY A 114 8.76 17.55 6.83
N SER A 115 8.15 16.48 6.32
CA SER A 115 7.46 15.51 7.18
C SER A 115 8.46 14.69 7.98
N PHE A 116 8.23 14.58 9.30
CA PHE A 116 8.98 13.65 10.15
C PHE A 116 8.56 12.22 9.83
N PHE A 117 9.53 11.31 9.79
CA PHE A 117 9.23 9.89 9.61
C PHE A 117 9.96 9.06 10.65
N THR A 118 9.37 7.91 10.96
CA THR A 118 10.01 6.87 11.75
C THR A 118 9.61 5.51 11.18
N ALA A 119 10.61 4.62 11.07
CA ALA A 119 10.41 3.24 10.64
C ALA A 119 10.97 2.35 11.74
N GLU A 120 10.15 1.42 12.22
CA GLU A 120 10.43 0.66 13.44
C GLU A 120 11.10 -0.68 13.19
N PHE A 121 11.15 -1.15 11.94
CA PHE A 121 11.54 -2.53 11.65
C PHE A 121 12.66 -2.61 10.62
N ASN A 122 13.61 -3.51 10.87
CA ASN A 122 14.62 -3.86 9.87
C ASN A 122 14.03 -4.85 8.86
N ASN A 123 14.61 -4.88 7.64
CA ASN A 123 14.19 -5.74 6.54
C ASN A 123 12.73 -5.51 6.15
N GLU A 124 12.28 -4.25 6.27
CA GLU A 124 10.91 -3.86 5.97
C GLU A 124 10.90 -2.57 5.17
N LEU A 125 10.20 -2.58 4.04
CA LEU A 125 9.97 -1.35 3.28
C LEU A 125 8.77 -0.61 3.87
N ALA A 126 8.96 0.67 4.13
CA ALA A 126 7.90 1.57 4.56
C ALA A 126 7.68 2.61 3.48
N PHE A 127 6.42 2.83 3.12
CA PHE A 127 6.05 3.85 2.15
C PHE A 127 5.26 4.95 2.86
N PHE A 128 5.53 6.19 2.48
CA PHE A 128 4.94 7.35 3.14
C PHE A 128 4.27 8.24 2.11
N ILE A 129 3.01 8.58 2.37
CA ILE A 129 2.35 9.67 1.67
C ILE A 129 2.15 10.77 2.73
N ASP A 130 2.87 11.86 2.56
CA ASP A 130 2.98 12.92 3.56
C ASP A 130 3.41 12.30 4.91
N ASP A 131 2.59 12.39 5.95
CA ASP A 131 2.92 11.88 7.29
C ASP A 131 2.32 10.50 7.58
N GLN A 132 1.65 9.88 6.63
CA GLN A 132 1.07 8.55 6.83
C GLN A 132 1.98 7.47 6.25
N ARG A 133 2.13 6.39 7.02
CA ARG A 133 3.06 5.30 6.71
C ARG A 133 2.31 3.99 6.52
N VAL A 134 2.74 3.21 5.52
CA VAL A 134 2.30 1.82 5.37
C VAL A 134 3.52 0.93 5.17
N TYR A 135 3.57 -0.17 5.92
CA TYR A 135 4.62 -1.19 5.76
C TYR A 135 4.22 -2.21 4.71
N LEU A 136 5.18 -2.59 3.88
CA LEU A 136 4.92 -3.54 2.79
C LEU A 136 4.52 -4.92 3.29
N ASN A 137 5.36 -5.52 4.15
CA ASN A 137 5.11 -6.90 4.59
C ASN A 137 4.13 -6.94 5.75
N ARG A 138 4.33 -6.11 6.74
CA ARG A 138 3.52 -6.15 7.97
C ARG A 138 2.10 -5.69 7.77
N GLN A 139 1.84 -4.88 6.75
CA GLN A 139 0.50 -4.33 6.52
C GLN A 139 -0.06 -4.71 5.16
N ILE A 140 0.62 -4.38 4.07
CA ILE A 140 0.07 -4.64 2.73
C ILE A 140 -0.04 -6.14 2.45
N ARG A 141 1.06 -6.87 2.61
CA ARG A 141 1.03 -8.32 2.36
C ARG A 141 0.12 -9.05 3.35
N ARG A 142 0.08 -8.59 4.60
CA ARG A 142 -0.84 -9.15 5.60
C ARG A 142 -2.29 -8.94 5.18
N ALA A 143 -2.64 -7.74 4.74
CA ALA A 143 -4.00 -7.44 4.31
C ALA A 143 -4.42 -8.34 3.14
N ILE A 144 -3.53 -8.49 2.15
CA ILE A 144 -3.79 -9.37 1.00
C ILE A 144 -3.98 -10.81 1.48
N SER A 145 -3.13 -11.29 2.37
CA SER A 145 -3.21 -12.64 2.93
C SER A 145 -4.52 -12.87 3.67
N GLU A 146 -4.99 -11.89 4.44
CA GLU A 146 -6.26 -12.01 5.14
C GLU A 146 -7.44 -12.10 4.16
N VAL A 147 -7.40 -11.35 3.07
CA VAL A 147 -8.45 -11.44 2.04
C VAL A 147 -8.42 -12.82 1.37
N GLU A 148 -7.23 -13.30 0.99
CA GLU A 148 -7.10 -14.61 0.37
C GLU A 148 -7.60 -15.72 1.28
N HIS A 149 -7.22 -15.67 2.55
CA HIS A 149 -7.63 -16.63 3.55
C HIS A 149 -9.16 -16.68 3.69
N ALA A 150 -9.78 -15.50 3.81
CA ALA A 150 -11.22 -15.41 3.91
C ALA A 150 -11.93 -15.87 2.65
N HIS A 151 -11.35 -15.57 1.47
CA HIS A 151 -11.94 -15.90 0.18
C HIS A 151 -11.88 -17.40 -0.12
N TYR A 152 -10.79 -18.06 0.23
CA TYR A 152 -10.57 -19.47 -0.08
C TYR A 152 -10.97 -20.43 1.04
N GLN A 153 -11.43 -19.94 2.18
CA GLN A 153 -11.89 -20.76 3.30
C GLN A 153 -13.37 -21.05 3.23
N ARG A 154 -13.84 -21.52 2.10
CA ARG A 154 -15.27 -21.82 1.91
C ARG A 154 -15.53 -23.32 1.89
N LEU A 155 -14.93 -24.02 2.76
CA LEU A 155 -15.20 -25.47 2.79
C LEU A 155 -16.17 -25.81 3.89
#